data_3823725edd80c2d2c14fa8f4191e369c
#
_entry.id   3823725edd80c2d2c14fa8f4191e369c
#
_cell.length_a   1.000
_cell.length_b   1.000
_cell.length_c   1.000
_cell.angle_alpha   90.00
_cell.angle_beta   90.00
_cell.angle_gamma   90.00
#
_symmetry.space_group_name_H-M   'P 1'
#
loop_
_entity.id
_entity.type
_entity.pdbx_description
1 polymer ?
#
loop_
_entity_poly.entity_id
_entity_poly.type
_entity_poly.pdbx_seq_one_letter_code
_entity_poly.pdbx_strand_id
1 'polypeptide(L)'
;MANVVEIAQALIRCRSVTPAEGGAQRYLSDLLIRAGFDVQRQKFSSPGMPEVDNLFAKIGAGRPHLVFAGHTDVVPPGNESSWCHPPFAGEIADGKLFGRGAADMKGAIAAFAAAALDFTARGKPRGAVSFLVTGDEEGPAVNGTLKLLHWAKARGEKFDHAIVGEPTSVKRVGDTIKIGRRGSLSATLSVFGKQGHVAYPDRAQNPMRPLIAMLEALTEKPFDSGTKEFQRSNLEVTSVESGNSAFNVIPAEAKARFNVRFNDKHNSASLKKTIEKRLKAAAKGARYRLDYEPPSESYLTRRGPFVDLVVKAVAASGVKAALSTSGGTSDARFIKNYCPVVDLGLVGNTMHQIDEHVPLEDLQRLTKIYRRILEKYFAAFAVSAR
;
A
#
# COMPACT_ATOMS: atom_id res chain seq x y z
N MET A 1 2.55 -21.19 -22.56
CA MET A 1 1.98 -20.26 -21.57
C MET A 1 2.96 -20.11 -20.42
N ALA A 2 3.23 -18.90 -19.97
CA ALA A 2 4.11 -18.68 -18.82
C ALA A 2 3.45 -19.29 -17.55
N ASN A 3 4.23 -20.06 -16.82
CA ASN A 3 3.72 -20.76 -15.61
C ASN A 3 3.73 -19.78 -14.42
N VAL A 4 2.55 -19.30 -14.04
CA VAL A 4 2.39 -18.37 -12.93
C VAL A 4 2.94 -18.93 -11.59
N VAL A 5 2.79 -20.23 -11.37
CA VAL A 5 3.25 -20.87 -10.13
C VAL A 5 4.77 -20.86 -10.06
N GLU A 6 5.47 -21.20 -11.13
CA GLU A 6 6.94 -21.15 -11.20
C GLU A 6 7.47 -19.73 -11.00
N ILE A 7 6.81 -18.71 -11.59
CA ILE A 7 7.19 -17.31 -11.41
C ILE A 7 7.00 -16.90 -9.95
N ALA A 8 5.86 -17.26 -9.34
CA ALA A 8 5.57 -16.95 -7.95
C ALA A 8 6.57 -17.63 -6.99
N GLN A 9 6.87 -18.92 -7.21
CA GLN A 9 7.88 -19.65 -6.43
C GLN A 9 9.25 -18.99 -6.52
N ALA A 10 9.68 -18.62 -7.72
CA ALA A 10 10.98 -17.97 -7.92
C ALA A 10 11.05 -16.62 -7.17
N LEU A 11 9.99 -15.82 -7.24
CA LEU A 11 9.90 -14.55 -6.49
C LEU A 11 9.89 -14.76 -4.98
N ILE A 12 9.17 -15.77 -4.47
CA ILE A 12 9.12 -16.08 -3.03
C ILE A 12 10.50 -16.52 -2.52
N ARG A 13 11.23 -17.32 -3.30
CA ARG A 13 12.59 -17.76 -2.95
C ARG A 13 13.60 -16.61 -2.85
N CYS A 14 13.28 -15.46 -3.42
CA CYS A 14 14.07 -14.24 -3.22
C CYS A 14 13.74 -13.65 -1.85
N ARG A 15 14.72 -13.67 -0.91
CA ARG A 15 14.58 -13.13 0.45
C ARG A 15 14.65 -11.59 0.43
N SER A 16 13.65 -10.96 -0.13
CA SER A 16 13.55 -9.51 -0.30
C SER A 16 12.85 -8.84 0.89
N VAL A 17 13.34 -9.10 2.10
CA VAL A 17 12.86 -8.42 3.32
C VAL A 17 13.30 -6.97 3.27
N THR A 18 12.33 -6.03 3.33
CA THR A 18 12.61 -4.60 3.18
C THR A 18 13.76 -4.14 4.08
N PRO A 19 14.75 -3.35 3.61
CA PRO A 19 14.89 -2.75 2.27
C PRO A 19 15.70 -3.60 1.27
N ALA A 20 15.99 -4.89 1.57
CA ALA A 20 16.83 -5.74 0.73
C ALA A 20 16.10 -6.21 -0.54
N GLU A 21 16.78 -6.17 -1.69
CA GLU A 21 16.24 -6.62 -2.97
C GLU A 21 16.15 -8.15 -3.06
N GLY A 22 17.08 -8.87 -2.43
CA GLY A 22 17.08 -10.33 -2.30
C GLY A 22 17.09 -11.13 -3.62
N GLY A 23 17.30 -10.50 -4.78
CA GLY A 23 17.27 -11.12 -6.10
C GLY A 23 15.93 -11.01 -6.83
N ALA A 24 14.87 -10.48 -6.19
CA ALA A 24 13.51 -10.44 -6.74
C ALA A 24 13.38 -9.50 -7.96
N GLN A 25 13.93 -8.30 -7.87
CA GLN A 25 13.94 -7.34 -8.96
C GLN A 25 14.81 -7.85 -10.13
N ARG A 26 15.93 -8.50 -9.83
CA ARG A 26 16.79 -9.10 -10.86
C ARG A 26 16.06 -10.21 -11.58
N TYR A 27 15.46 -11.16 -10.86
CA TYR A 27 14.69 -12.25 -11.46
C TYR A 27 13.58 -11.72 -12.39
N LEU A 28 12.79 -10.74 -11.92
CA LEU A 28 11.73 -10.13 -12.71
C LEU A 28 12.29 -9.40 -13.95
N SER A 29 13.40 -8.69 -13.80
CA SER A 29 14.13 -8.04 -14.90
C SER A 29 14.49 -9.04 -15.98
N ASP A 30 15.17 -10.14 -15.61
CA ASP A 30 15.62 -11.16 -16.56
C ASP A 30 14.45 -11.85 -17.26
N LEU A 31 13.35 -12.09 -16.54
CA LEU A 31 12.12 -12.66 -17.10
C LEU A 31 11.51 -11.73 -18.16
N LEU A 32 11.40 -10.43 -17.86
CA LEU A 32 10.80 -9.45 -18.76
C LEU A 32 11.70 -9.12 -19.97
N ILE A 33 13.03 -9.07 -19.79
CA ILE A 33 13.98 -8.89 -20.90
C ILE A 33 13.82 -10.03 -21.93
N ARG A 34 13.77 -11.29 -21.45
CA ARG A 34 13.55 -12.46 -22.33
C ARG A 34 12.23 -12.40 -23.09
N ALA A 35 11.23 -11.71 -22.54
CA ALA A 35 9.96 -11.48 -23.17
C ALA A 35 9.90 -10.24 -24.09
N GLY A 36 11.02 -9.56 -24.28
CA GLY A 36 11.15 -8.41 -25.18
C GLY A 36 10.71 -7.06 -24.60
N PHE A 37 10.61 -6.96 -23.28
CA PHE A 37 10.42 -5.67 -22.62
C PHE A 37 11.73 -4.89 -22.57
N ASP A 38 11.64 -3.56 -22.72
CA ASP A 38 12.70 -2.64 -22.33
C ASP A 38 12.64 -2.47 -20.81
N VAL A 39 13.71 -2.88 -20.13
CA VAL A 39 13.78 -2.96 -18.67
C VAL A 39 14.84 -2.02 -18.13
N GLN A 40 14.46 -1.18 -17.18
CA GLN A 40 15.33 -0.22 -16.49
C GLN A 40 15.24 -0.48 -14.98
N ARG A 41 16.36 -0.90 -14.38
CA ARG A 41 16.49 -0.96 -12.92
C ARG A 41 17.04 0.37 -12.42
N GLN A 42 16.43 0.92 -11.39
CA GLN A 42 16.79 2.21 -10.80
C GLN A 42 16.99 2.06 -9.29
N LYS A 43 18.09 2.61 -8.80
CA LYS A 43 18.37 2.70 -7.38
C LYS A 43 18.16 4.11 -6.90
N PHE A 44 17.38 4.25 -5.83
CA PHE A 44 17.16 5.53 -5.19
C PHE A 44 17.59 5.50 -3.74
N SER A 45 18.17 6.60 -3.29
CA SER A 45 18.56 6.82 -1.90
C SER A 45 18.12 8.18 -1.40
N SER A 46 18.07 8.37 -0.09
CA SER A 46 17.82 9.63 0.61
C SER A 46 18.70 9.68 1.86
N PRO A 47 19.09 10.87 2.34
CA PRO A 47 19.87 10.98 3.58
C PRO A 47 19.20 10.26 4.74
N GLY A 48 19.93 9.39 5.43
CA GLY A 48 19.43 8.62 6.56
C GLY A 48 18.50 7.46 6.21
N MET A 49 18.27 7.18 4.92
CA MET A 49 17.42 6.08 4.46
C MET A 49 18.22 5.10 3.61
N PRO A 50 17.91 3.80 3.63
CA PRO A 50 18.58 2.80 2.80
C PRO A 50 18.36 3.07 1.31
N GLU A 51 19.32 2.65 0.49
CA GLU A 51 19.16 2.57 -0.95
C GLU A 51 18.18 1.46 -1.31
N VAL A 52 17.30 1.70 -2.28
CA VAL A 52 16.26 0.78 -2.72
C VAL A 52 16.34 0.55 -4.22
N ASP A 53 16.30 -0.70 -4.63
CA ASP A 53 16.13 -1.11 -6.02
C ASP A 53 14.68 -0.98 -6.47
N ASN A 54 14.48 -0.45 -7.68
CA ASN A 54 13.20 -0.30 -8.34
C ASN A 54 13.31 -0.73 -9.79
N LEU A 55 12.21 -1.19 -10.37
CA LEU A 55 12.16 -1.67 -11.76
C LEU A 55 11.06 -0.98 -12.53
N PHE A 56 11.41 -0.45 -13.69
CA PHE A 56 10.47 -0.05 -14.74
C PHE A 56 10.69 -0.93 -15.97
N ALA A 57 9.66 -1.56 -16.47
CA ALA A 57 9.75 -2.34 -17.70
C ALA A 57 8.58 -1.99 -18.62
N LYS A 58 8.83 -1.84 -19.93
CA LYS A 58 7.82 -1.45 -20.91
C LYS A 58 7.93 -2.25 -22.19
N ILE A 59 6.78 -2.61 -22.75
CA ILE A 59 6.64 -3.14 -24.09
C ILE A 59 5.58 -2.37 -24.88
N GLY A 60 5.82 -2.14 -26.16
CA GLY A 60 4.99 -1.27 -26.98
C GLY A 60 5.34 0.20 -26.82
N ALA A 61 4.58 1.09 -27.43
CA ALA A 61 4.82 2.54 -27.44
C ALA A 61 3.51 3.32 -27.64
N GLY A 62 3.52 4.57 -27.16
CA GLY A 62 2.38 5.48 -27.33
C GLY A 62 1.21 5.13 -26.39
N ARG A 63 0.01 5.50 -26.84
CA ARG A 63 -1.23 5.35 -26.06
C ARG A 63 -2.18 4.34 -26.75
N PRO A 64 -3.02 3.63 -25.97
CA PRO A 64 -3.16 3.73 -24.51
C PRO A 64 -2.00 3.05 -23.77
N HIS A 65 -1.66 3.56 -22.57
CA HIS A 65 -0.60 3.02 -21.74
C HIS A 65 -1.17 2.50 -20.42
N LEU A 66 -1.17 1.19 -20.24
CA LEU A 66 -1.57 0.53 -19.00
C LEU A 66 -0.34 0.19 -18.15
N VAL A 67 -0.36 0.60 -16.90
CA VAL A 67 0.69 0.30 -15.92
C VAL A 67 0.20 -0.74 -14.93
N PHE A 68 1.00 -1.77 -14.68
CA PHE A 68 0.89 -2.58 -13.49
C PHE A 68 1.92 -2.11 -12.46
N ALA A 69 1.46 -1.83 -11.25
CA ALA A 69 2.34 -1.45 -10.16
C ALA A 69 2.24 -2.45 -9.01
N GLY A 70 3.37 -2.62 -8.31
CA GLY A 70 3.47 -3.49 -7.16
C GLY A 70 4.84 -3.42 -6.50
N HIS A 71 5.03 -4.24 -5.46
CA HIS A 71 6.27 -4.30 -4.71
C HIS A 71 6.79 -5.72 -4.59
N THR A 72 8.12 -5.85 -4.57
CA THR A 72 8.79 -7.14 -4.37
C THR A 72 9.35 -7.29 -2.97
N ASP A 73 9.47 -6.20 -2.23
CA ASP A 73 9.83 -6.26 -0.81
C ASP A 73 8.70 -6.87 0.02
N VAL A 74 9.07 -7.40 1.16
CA VAL A 74 8.15 -8.07 2.08
C VAL A 74 8.50 -7.69 3.52
N VAL A 75 7.51 -7.70 4.42
CA VAL A 75 7.74 -7.57 5.86
C VAL A 75 8.59 -8.72 6.39
N PRO A 76 9.31 -8.55 7.51
CA PRO A 76 10.04 -9.63 8.16
C PRO A 76 9.12 -10.84 8.43
N PRO A 77 9.63 -12.07 8.28
CA PRO A 77 8.84 -13.29 8.52
C PRO A 77 8.51 -13.53 10.00
N GLY A 78 9.13 -12.77 10.92
CA GLY A 78 9.09 -13.04 12.35
C GLY A 78 9.98 -14.21 12.73
N ASN A 79 9.54 -14.99 13.70
CA ASN A 79 10.28 -16.20 14.11
C ASN A 79 10.10 -17.33 13.08
N GLU A 80 11.14 -17.57 12.29
CA GLU A 80 11.11 -18.57 11.21
C GLU A 80 10.92 -20.01 11.73
N SER A 81 11.30 -20.30 12.97
CA SER A 81 11.07 -21.63 13.57
C SER A 81 9.59 -21.91 13.86
N SER A 82 8.74 -20.91 13.82
CA SER A 82 7.28 -21.02 13.99
C SER A 82 6.55 -21.31 12.67
N TRP A 83 7.25 -21.27 11.53
CA TRP A 83 6.67 -21.60 10.22
C TRP A 83 6.68 -23.11 10.00
N CYS A 84 5.53 -23.69 9.64
CA CYS A 84 5.43 -25.08 9.18
C CYS A 84 6.08 -25.25 7.79
N HIS A 85 5.96 -24.21 6.94
CA HIS A 85 6.54 -24.13 5.60
C HIS A 85 7.53 -22.96 5.56
N PRO A 86 8.86 -23.19 5.42
CA PRO A 86 9.85 -22.13 5.51
C PRO A 86 9.51 -20.92 4.63
N PRO A 87 9.61 -19.67 5.15
CA PRO A 87 9.01 -18.49 4.53
C PRO A 87 9.55 -18.12 3.15
N PHE A 88 10.72 -18.64 2.76
CA PHE A 88 11.37 -18.39 1.48
C PHE A 88 11.64 -19.68 0.68
N ALA A 89 10.99 -20.80 1.02
CA ALA A 89 11.11 -22.03 0.24
C ALA A 89 10.22 -22.03 -1.01
N GLY A 90 9.10 -21.32 -1.00
CA GLY A 90 8.09 -21.38 -2.07
C GLY A 90 7.53 -22.78 -2.19
N GLU A 91 7.21 -23.41 -1.07
CA GLU A 91 6.72 -24.80 -0.98
C GLU A 91 5.28 -24.87 -1.47
N ILE A 92 4.96 -25.98 -2.13
CA ILE A 92 3.58 -26.30 -2.51
C ILE A 92 3.12 -27.48 -1.68
N ALA A 93 2.06 -27.27 -0.91
CA ALA A 93 1.39 -28.31 -0.14
C ALA A 93 -0.13 -28.07 -0.18
N ASP A 94 -0.91 -29.15 -0.20
CA ASP A 94 -2.38 -29.12 -0.17
C ASP A 94 -3.02 -28.14 -1.18
N GLY A 95 -2.44 -28.02 -2.39
CA GLY A 95 -2.92 -27.14 -3.44
C GLY A 95 -2.67 -25.64 -3.19
N LYS A 96 -1.78 -25.30 -2.26
CA LYS A 96 -1.41 -23.93 -1.88
C LYS A 96 0.08 -23.71 -2.07
N LEU A 97 0.44 -22.47 -2.41
CA LEU A 97 1.82 -21.98 -2.43
C LEU A 97 2.09 -21.21 -1.15
N PHE A 98 3.04 -21.68 -0.35
CA PHE A 98 3.44 -21.09 0.91
C PHE A 98 4.66 -20.19 0.75
N GLY A 99 4.69 -19.11 1.52
CA GLY A 99 5.85 -18.27 1.71
C GLY A 99 5.51 -16.80 1.92
N ARG A 100 6.42 -16.07 2.55
CA ARG A 100 6.30 -14.63 2.78
C ARG A 100 6.24 -13.87 1.44
N GLY A 101 5.19 -13.06 1.27
CA GLY A 101 4.91 -12.36 0.02
C GLY A 101 4.04 -13.17 -0.96
N ALA A 102 3.60 -14.37 -0.62
CA ALA A 102 2.72 -15.14 -1.49
C ALA A 102 1.41 -14.42 -1.77
N ALA A 103 0.79 -13.85 -0.74
CA ALA A 103 -0.41 -13.03 -0.84
C ALA A 103 -0.06 -11.55 -1.09
N ASP A 104 0.96 -11.01 -0.42
CA ASP A 104 1.33 -9.61 -0.40
C ASP A 104 2.80 -9.39 -0.79
N MET A 105 3.12 -9.05 -2.09
CA MET A 105 2.19 -9.20 -3.24
C MET A 105 2.88 -9.88 -4.43
N LYS A 106 3.93 -10.72 -4.16
CA LYS A 106 4.70 -11.44 -5.20
C LYS A 106 3.82 -12.34 -6.07
N GLY A 107 2.75 -12.93 -5.47
CA GLY A 107 1.78 -13.73 -6.21
C GLY A 107 1.03 -12.93 -7.28
N ALA A 108 0.64 -11.68 -6.97
CA ALA A 108 -0.03 -10.81 -7.93
C ALA A 108 0.93 -10.32 -9.02
N ILE A 109 2.20 -10.04 -8.68
CA ILE A 109 3.25 -9.73 -9.67
C ILE A 109 3.43 -10.90 -10.63
N ALA A 110 3.52 -12.13 -10.10
CA ALA A 110 3.64 -13.33 -10.92
C ALA A 110 2.43 -13.53 -11.85
N ALA A 111 1.21 -13.28 -11.33
CA ALA A 111 -0.02 -13.39 -12.10
C ALA A 111 -0.06 -12.36 -13.24
N PHE A 112 0.33 -11.11 -12.99
CA PHE A 112 0.37 -10.10 -14.04
C PHE A 112 1.51 -10.37 -15.04
N ALA A 113 2.68 -10.78 -14.56
CA ALA A 113 3.79 -11.15 -15.43
C ALA A 113 3.37 -12.28 -16.39
N ALA A 114 2.81 -13.38 -15.88
CA ALA A 114 2.32 -14.47 -16.72
C ALA A 114 1.28 -14.00 -17.74
N ALA A 115 0.32 -13.17 -17.33
CA ALA A 115 -0.70 -12.61 -18.19
C ALA A 115 -0.11 -11.71 -19.29
N ALA A 116 0.85 -10.86 -18.94
CA ALA A 116 1.50 -9.95 -19.88
C ALA A 116 2.38 -10.70 -20.88
N LEU A 117 3.15 -11.69 -20.42
CA LEU A 117 3.97 -12.54 -21.30
C LEU A 117 3.08 -13.29 -22.33
N ASP A 118 1.99 -13.90 -21.88
CA ASP A 118 1.04 -14.59 -22.77
C ASP A 118 0.34 -13.63 -23.75
N PHE A 119 0.03 -12.42 -23.30
CA PHE A 119 -0.60 -11.41 -24.14
C PHE A 119 0.36 -10.92 -25.23
N THR A 120 1.60 -10.60 -24.87
CA THR A 120 2.61 -10.02 -25.77
C THR A 120 3.26 -11.06 -26.68
N ALA A 121 3.23 -12.35 -26.35
CA ALA A 121 3.66 -13.44 -27.24
C ALA A 121 2.89 -13.48 -28.57
N ARG A 122 1.69 -12.89 -28.62
CA ARG A 122 0.87 -12.78 -29.85
C ARG A 122 1.19 -11.53 -30.67
N GLY A 123 2.11 -10.71 -30.21
CA GLY A 123 2.52 -9.45 -30.85
C GLY A 123 2.51 -8.27 -29.87
N LYS A 124 3.19 -7.19 -30.25
CA LYS A 124 3.23 -5.98 -29.43
C LYS A 124 1.84 -5.34 -29.35
N PRO A 125 1.44 -4.79 -28.20
CA PRO A 125 0.17 -4.09 -28.03
C PRO A 125 0.11 -2.83 -28.91
N ARG A 126 -1.08 -2.46 -29.36
CA ARG A 126 -1.34 -1.13 -29.96
C ARG A 126 -1.42 -0.10 -28.83
N GLY A 127 -0.29 0.36 -28.35
CA GLY A 127 -0.09 1.15 -27.15
C GLY A 127 1.06 0.55 -26.32
N ALA A 128 1.05 0.76 -25.01
CA ALA A 128 2.11 0.28 -24.11
C ALA A 128 1.56 -0.43 -22.87
N VAL A 129 2.26 -1.49 -22.45
CA VAL A 129 2.12 -2.13 -21.14
C VAL A 129 3.42 -1.91 -20.38
N SER A 130 3.33 -1.48 -19.13
CA SER A 130 4.52 -1.35 -18.28
C SER A 130 4.31 -1.95 -16.89
N PHE A 131 5.43 -2.33 -16.30
CA PHE A 131 5.59 -2.66 -14.89
C PHE A 131 6.28 -1.50 -14.19
N LEU A 132 5.77 -1.14 -13.03
CA LEU A 132 6.35 -0.18 -12.12
C LEU A 132 6.44 -0.86 -10.76
N VAL A 133 7.62 -1.42 -10.45
CA VAL A 133 7.80 -2.32 -9.30
C VAL A 133 8.85 -1.74 -8.35
N THR A 134 8.46 -1.59 -7.09
CA THR A 134 9.33 -1.05 -6.04
C THR A 134 9.84 -2.14 -5.10
N GLY A 135 10.90 -1.81 -4.36
CA GLY A 135 11.41 -2.55 -3.21
C GLY A 135 11.22 -1.80 -1.88
N ASP A 136 10.28 -0.84 -1.78
CA ASP A 136 10.10 0.03 -0.60
C ASP A 136 8.61 0.40 -0.40
N GLU A 137 7.69 -0.56 -0.52
CA GLU A 137 6.28 -0.35 -0.14
C GLU A 137 6.06 -0.67 1.32
N GLU A 138 6.61 -1.79 1.79
CA GLU A 138 6.53 -2.31 3.16
C GLU A 138 7.49 -1.61 4.14
N GLY A 139 8.31 -0.73 3.61
CA GLY A 139 9.26 0.09 4.35
C GLY A 139 8.79 1.54 4.52
N PRO A 140 9.75 2.49 4.59
CA PRO A 140 9.44 3.92 4.71
C PRO A 140 8.72 4.53 3.50
N ALA A 141 8.69 3.85 2.35
CA ALA A 141 8.12 4.29 1.06
C ALA A 141 8.67 5.65 0.56
N VAL A 142 9.95 5.91 0.83
CA VAL A 142 10.65 7.16 0.48
C VAL A 142 11.44 7.02 -0.81
N ASN A 143 12.10 5.86 -0.98
CA ASN A 143 12.98 5.57 -2.11
C ASN A 143 12.36 4.63 -3.16
N GLY A 144 11.03 4.43 -3.09
CA GLY A 144 10.25 3.52 -3.92
C GLY A 144 9.46 4.21 -5.04
N THR A 145 8.20 3.83 -5.12
CA THR A 145 7.25 4.17 -6.19
C THR A 145 7.18 5.66 -6.52
N LEU A 146 7.23 6.54 -5.52
CA LEU A 146 7.17 7.99 -5.79
C LEU A 146 8.36 8.47 -6.65
N LYS A 147 9.58 8.03 -6.30
CA LYS A 147 10.79 8.37 -7.07
C LYS A 147 10.79 7.72 -8.45
N LEU A 148 10.31 6.48 -8.54
CA LEU A 148 10.20 5.78 -9.81
C LEU A 148 9.20 6.46 -10.76
N LEU A 149 8.09 6.97 -10.25
CA LEU A 149 7.12 7.78 -11.00
C LEU A 149 7.72 9.11 -11.48
N HIS A 150 8.49 9.81 -10.62
CA HIS A 150 9.20 11.02 -11.01
C HIS A 150 10.22 10.74 -12.12
N TRP A 151 10.98 9.65 -11.98
CA TRP A 151 11.95 9.21 -12.97
C TRP A 151 11.29 8.89 -14.32
N ALA A 152 10.20 8.12 -14.31
CA ALA A 152 9.46 7.77 -15.52
C ALA A 152 8.88 9.03 -16.21
N LYS A 153 8.28 9.94 -15.45
CA LYS A 153 7.76 11.21 -15.96
C LYS A 153 8.86 12.06 -16.61
N ALA A 154 10.05 12.15 -15.99
CA ALA A 154 11.19 12.89 -16.54
C ALA A 154 11.68 12.31 -17.88
N ARG A 155 11.41 11.04 -18.16
CA ARG A 155 11.69 10.34 -19.43
C ARG A 155 10.53 10.44 -20.45
N GLY A 156 9.51 11.22 -20.14
CA GLY A 156 8.38 11.45 -21.03
C GLY A 156 7.28 10.37 -20.97
N GLU A 157 7.36 9.45 -20.00
CA GLU A 157 6.30 8.45 -19.86
C GLU A 157 4.98 9.11 -19.41
N LYS A 158 3.91 8.73 -20.09
CA LYS A 158 2.54 9.19 -19.79
C LYS A 158 1.67 7.95 -19.63
N PHE A 159 1.11 7.78 -18.44
CA PHE A 159 0.24 6.68 -18.11
C PHE A 159 -1.22 7.07 -18.31
N ASP A 160 -2.02 6.17 -18.89
CA ASP A 160 -3.46 6.39 -19.04
C ASP A 160 -4.25 5.78 -17.88
N HIS A 161 -3.87 4.58 -17.46
CA HIS A 161 -4.50 3.87 -16.34
C HIS A 161 -3.50 2.95 -15.65
N ALA A 162 -3.75 2.67 -14.37
CA ALA A 162 -2.92 1.77 -13.59
C ALA A 162 -3.74 0.73 -12.81
N ILE A 163 -3.13 -0.44 -12.60
CA ILE A 163 -3.59 -1.48 -11.68
C ILE A 163 -2.48 -1.72 -10.67
N VAL A 164 -2.80 -1.68 -9.38
CA VAL A 164 -1.91 -2.12 -8.31
C VAL A 164 -2.33 -3.52 -7.87
N GLY A 165 -1.38 -4.43 -7.75
CA GLY A 165 -1.65 -5.84 -7.47
C GLY A 165 -1.85 -6.20 -6.00
N GLU A 166 -2.15 -5.24 -5.14
CA GLU A 166 -2.40 -5.43 -3.71
C GLU A 166 -3.47 -6.48 -3.41
N PRO A 167 -3.37 -7.22 -2.29
CA PRO A 167 -4.34 -8.23 -1.88
C PRO A 167 -5.67 -7.57 -1.47
N THR A 168 -6.55 -7.38 -2.43
CA THR A 168 -7.83 -6.67 -2.24
C THR A 168 -9.02 -7.57 -2.05
N SER A 169 -8.93 -8.81 -2.51
CA SER A 169 -10.03 -9.78 -2.46
C SER A 169 -10.26 -10.30 -1.05
N VAL A 170 -11.51 -10.59 -0.71
CA VAL A 170 -11.92 -10.99 0.65
C VAL A 170 -12.13 -12.50 0.78
N LYS A 171 -12.95 -13.09 -0.11
CA LYS A 171 -13.27 -14.53 -0.11
C LYS A 171 -12.87 -15.22 -1.40
N ARG A 172 -12.96 -14.53 -2.54
CA ARG A 172 -12.67 -15.04 -3.88
C ARG A 172 -11.96 -13.98 -4.68
N VAL A 173 -10.94 -14.36 -5.41
CA VAL A 173 -10.19 -13.45 -6.27
C VAL A 173 -11.13 -12.66 -7.18
N GLY A 174 -11.04 -11.34 -7.08
CA GLY A 174 -11.82 -10.39 -7.83
C GLY A 174 -13.14 -9.95 -7.16
N ASP A 175 -13.53 -10.49 -6.01
CA ASP A 175 -14.76 -10.09 -5.32
C ASP A 175 -14.74 -8.64 -4.83
N THR A 176 -13.56 -8.06 -4.72
CA THR A 176 -13.38 -6.67 -4.28
C THR A 176 -12.32 -5.98 -5.12
N ILE A 177 -12.69 -4.84 -5.71
CA ILE A 177 -11.80 -3.92 -6.41
C ILE A 177 -11.72 -2.64 -5.59
N LYS A 178 -10.51 -2.21 -5.20
CA LYS A 178 -10.34 -0.92 -4.53
C LYS A 178 -10.24 0.18 -5.58
N ILE A 179 -11.14 1.14 -5.48
CA ILE A 179 -11.17 2.32 -6.35
C ILE A 179 -10.72 3.59 -5.63
N GLY A 180 -10.32 3.46 -4.38
CA GLY A 180 -9.83 4.54 -3.54
C GLY A 180 -9.40 4.04 -2.19
N ARG A 181 -8.71 4.88 -1.45
CA ARG A 181 -8.24 4.60 -0.08
C ARG A 181 -8.39 5.83 0.77
N ARG A 182 -8.70 5.64 2.05
CA ARG A 182 -8.64 6.73 3.03
C ARG A 182 -7.21 7.20 3.21
N GLY A 183 -7.04 8.48 3.51
CA GLY A 183 -5.77 9.03 3.93
C GLY A 183 -5.38 8.57 5.34
N SER A 184 -4.13 8.81 5.69
CA SER A 184 -3.57 8.49 7.01
C SER A 184 -2.73 9.65 7.51
N LEU A 185 -2.96 10.07 8.77
CA LEU A 185 -2.20 11.11 9.45
C LEU A 185 -1.87 10.63 10.86
N SER A 186 -0.59 10.37 11.12
CA SER A 186 -0.09 10.00 12.45
C SER A 186 0.50 11.21 13.15
N ALA A 187 0.39 11.24 14.48
CA ALA A 187 1.02 12.28 15.27
C ALA A 187 1.40 11.80 16.67
N THR A 188 2.41 12.46 17.22
CA THR A 188 2.82 12.36 18.63
C THR A 188 2.51 13.66 19.35
N LEU A 189 1.70 13.60 20.39
CA LEU A 189 1.39 14.69 21.29
C LEU A 189 2.22 14.54 22.56
N SER A 190 3.12 15.50 22.84
CA SER A 190 3.90 15.59 24.07
C SER A 190 3.39 16.74 24.92
N VAL A 191 3.04 16.47 26.17
CA VAL A 191 2.61 17.49 27.14
C VAL A 191 3.66 17.58 28.24
N PHE A 192 4.08 18.82 28.54
CA PHE A 192 5.17 19.10 29.47
C PHE A 192 4.64 19.63 30.80
N GLY A 193 5.16 19.09 31.88
CA GLY A 193 4.86 19.48 33.24
C GLY A 193 6.11 19.77 34.04
N LYS A 194 6.00 19.58 35.35
CA LYS A 194 7.11 19.68 36.33
C LYS A 194 7.03 18.47 37.25
N GLN A 195 8.11 17.69 37.28
CA GLN A 195 8.21 16.53 38.17
C GLN A 195 8.13 16.93 39.65
N GLY A 196 7.50 16.07 40.45
CA GLY A 196 7.44 16.24 41.90
C GLY A 196 6.82 15.04 42.62
N HIS A 197 6.81 15.11 43.93
CA HIS A 197 6.23 14.10 44.79
C HIS A 197 4.69 14.24 44.81
N VAL A 198 3.95 13.16 44.66
CA VAL A 198 2.46 13.19 44.60
C VAL A 198 1.81 13.75 45.87
N ALA A 199 2.48 13.65 47.03
CA ALA A 199 2.00 14.23 48.28
C ALA A 199 2.10 15.78 48.34
N TYR A 200 2.83 16.39 47.41
CA TYR A 200 3.02 17.85 47.33
C TYR A 200 2.69 18.38 45.95
N PRO A 201 1.41 18.22 45.48
CA PRO A 201 1.01 18.54 44.11
C PRO A 201 1.24 20.02 43.74
N ASP A 202 1.18 20.92 44.68
CA ASP A 202 1.39 22.36 44.45
C ASP A 202 2.85 22.72 44.11
N ARG A 203 3.79 21.80 44.31
CA ARG A 203 5.21 21.94 43.93
C ARG A 203 5.55 21.34 42.58
N ALA A 204 4.58 20.66 41.97
CA ALA A 204 4.69 19.98 40.69
C ALA A 204 3.68 20.53 39.70
N GLN A 205 3.80 20.11 38.44
CA GLN A 205 2.79 20.35 37.40
C GLN A 205 2.56 19.05 36.67
N ASN A 206 1.40 18.41 36.90
CA ASN A 206 1.09 17.10 36.35
C ASN A 206 0.68 17.19 34.87
N PRO A 207 1.46 16.66 33.91
CA PRO A 207 1.13 16.72 32.49
C PRO A 207 0.02 15.74 32.08
N MET A 208 -0.30 14.74 32.92
CA MET A 208 -1.32 13.73 32.60
C MET A 208 -2.72 14.34 32.53
N ARG A 209 -3.06 15.27 33.41
CA ARG A 209 -4.40 15.91 33.43
C ARG A 209 -4.71 16.65 32.12
N PRO A 210 -3.88 17.58 31.64
CA PRO A 210 -4.11 18.22 30.34
C PRO A 210 -4.00 17.23 29.18
N LEU A 211 -3.13 16.21 29.22
CA LEU A 211 -3.08 15.19 28.16
C LEU A 211 -4.42 14.45 28.02
N ILE A 212 -5.01 14.00 29.12
CA ILE A 212 -6.33 13.31 29.12
C ILE A 212 -7.41 14.21 28.52
N ALA A 213 -7.50 15.48 28.97
CA ALA A 213 -8.48 16.43 28.43
C ALA A 213 -8.27 16.71 26.94
N MET A 214 -7.03 16.75 26.46
CA MET A 214 -6.70 16.95 25.05
C MET A 214 -7.07 15.73 24.22
N LEU A 215 -6.84 14.51 24.71
CA LEU A 215 -7.24 13.29 24.03
C LEU A 215 -8.77 13.15 23.96
N GLU A 216 -9.48 13.47 25.04
CA GLU A 216 -10.94 13.52 25.05
C GLU A 216 -11.48 14.49 24.00
N ALA A 217 -10.94 15.72 23.92
CA ALA A 217 -11.34 16.70 22.92
C ALA A 217 -11.08 16.25 21.47
N LEU A 218 -10.07 15.40 21.23
CA LEU A 218 -9.83 14.82 19.92
C LEU A 218 -10.83 13.73 19.54
N THR A 219 -11.31 12.94 20.52
CA THR A 219 -12.15 11.75 20.30
C THR A 219 -13.64 12.00 20.48
N GLU A 220 -14.05 13.02 21.27
CA GLU A 220 -15.45 13.34 21.59
C GLU A 220 -16.31 13.58 20.35
N LYS A 221 -15.80 14.32 19.36
CA LYS A 221 -16.55 14.69 18.16
C LYS A 221 -15.95 14.06 16.92
N PRO A 222 -16.75 13.38 16.07
CA PRO A 222 -16.27 12.87 14.80
C PRO A 222 -15.77 14.02 13.92
N PHE A 223 -14.91 13.72 12.96
CA PHE A 223 -14.43 14.70 11.98
C PHE A 223 -15.47 14.95 10.89
N ASP A 224 -16.25 13.92 10.54
CA ASP A 224 -17.29 13.93 9.51
C ASP A 224 -18.24 12.74 9.67
N SER A 225 -19.26 12.67 8.80
CA SER A 225 -20.26 11.59 8.74
C SER A 225 -19.98 10.56 7.63
N GLY A 226 -18.83 10.64 6.95
CA GLY A 226 -18.53 9.84 5.76
C GLY A 226 -19.15 10.41 4.48
N THR A 227 -18.93 9.67 3.38
CA THR A 227 -19.50 9.94 2.05
C THR A 227 -20.19 8.67 1.54
N LYS A 228 -20.71 8.69 0.32
CA LYS A 228 -21.25 7.51 -0.34
C LYS A 228 -20.16 6.43 -0.56
N GLU A 229 -18.95 6.87 -0.85
CA GLU A 229 -17.82 6.03 -1.22
C GLU A 229 -16.93 5.71 -0.03
N PHE A 230 -16.93 6.54 1.02
CA PHE A 230 -16.03 6.39 2.16
C PHE A 230 -16.77 6.33 3.49
N GLN A 231 -16.24 5.51 4.38
CA GLN A 231 -16.55 5.55 5.80
C GLN A 231 -16.17 6.91 6.41
N ARG A 232 -16.77 7.24 7.57
CA ARG A 232 -16.37 8.43 8.34
C ARG A 232 -14.88 8.40 8.68
N SER A 233 -14.29 9.58 8.79
CA SER A 233 -12.94 9.73 9.33
C SER A 233 -12.95 9.41 10.82
N ASN A 234 -11.94 8.63 11.26
CA ASN A 234 -11.79 8.23 12.65
C ASN A 234 -10.38 8.49 13.16
N LEU A 235 -10.28 8.82 14.44
CA LEU A 235 -9.01 8.94 15.17
C LEU A 235 -8.95 7.82 16.22
N GLU A 236 -7.81 7.12 16.23
CA GLU A 236 -7.50 6.11 17.25
C GLU A 236 -6.25 6.52 18.01
N VAL A 237 -6.32 6.53 19.34
CA VAL A 237 -5.16 6.69 20.21
C VAL A 237 -4.48 5.35 20.33
N THR A 238 -3.21 5.27 19.97
CA THR A 238 -2.47 4.00 19.89
C THR A 238 -1.47 3.80 21.02
N SER A 239 -1.10 4.88 21.76
CA SER A 239 -0.21 4.81 22.92
C SER A 239 -0.47 6.00 23.83
N VAL A 240 -0.37 5.77 25.14
CA VAL A 240 -0.26 6.81 26.16
C VAL A 240 0.83 6.39 27.13
N GLU A 241 1.84 7.21 27.30
CA GLU A 241 3.02 6.88 28.10
C GLU A 241 3.60 8.12 28.80
N SER A 242 4.26 7.92 29.94
CA SER A 242 5.00 8.97 30.64
C SER A 242 6.44 8.55 30.96
N GLY A 243 6.81 7.29 30.68
CA GLY A 243 8.10 6.71 31.07
C GLY A 243 8.29 6.60 32.59
N ASN A 244 7.24 6.85 33.38
CA ASN A 244 7.30 6.83 34.84
C ASN A 244 6.80 5.50 35.39
N SER A 245 7.65 4.80 36.14
CA SER A 245 7.33 3.53 36.82
C SER A 245 7.02 3.71 38.34
N ALA A 246 7.22 4.90 38.89
CA ALA A 246 7.07 5.15 40.32
C ALA A 246 5.67 5.71 40.64
N PHE A 247 4.96 5.09 41.56
CA PHE A 247 3.63 5.51 42.01
C PHE A 247 3.59 6.85 42.73
N ASN A 248 4.67 7.24 43.39
CA ASN A 248 4.77 8.45 44.21
C ASN A 248 5.42 9.63 43.48
N VAL A 249 5.63 9.57 42.16
CA VAL A 249 6.24 10.63 41.36
C VAL A 249 5.25 11.13 40.30
N ILE A 250 5.04 12.44 40.24
CA ILE A 250 4.39 13.13 39.11
C ILE A 250 5.43 13.28 38.01
N PRO A 251 5.20 12.81 36.78
CA PRO A 251 6.19 12.88 35.70
C PRO A 251 6.38 14.31 35.18
N ALA A 252 7.53 14.57 34.54
CA ALA A 252 7.81 15.85 33.90
C ALA A 252 7.18 15.96 32.48
N GLU A 253 6.92 14.83 31.86
CA GLU A 253 6.37 14.75 30.50
C GLU A 253 5.38 13.60 30.41
N ALA A 254 4.37 13.75 29.56
CA ALA A 254 3.48 12.67 29.14
C ALA A 254 3.26 12.75 27.63
N LYS A 255 3.21 11.59 26.98
CA LYS A 255 3.08 11.46 25.53
C LYS A 255 1.88 10.60 25.14
N ALA A 256 1.29 10.93 24.01
CA ALA A 256 0.32 10.06 23.33
C ALA A 256 0.62 10.01 21.83
N ARG A 257 0.38 8.84 21.23
CA ARG A 257 0.41 8.65 19.77
C ARG A 257 -0.99 8.37 19.30
N PHE A 258 -1.33 8.90 18.15
CA PHE A 258 -2.61 8.64 17.51
C PHE A 258 -2.48 8.62 15.98
N ASN A 259 -3.44 7.95 15.34
CA ASN A 259 -3.58 7.93 13.89
C ASN A 259 -5.00 8.35 13.49
N VAL A 260 -5.11 9.16 12.44
CA VAL A 260 -6.37 9.54 11.82
C VAL A 260 -6.47 8.91 10.45
N ARG A 261 -7.50 8.08 10.23
CA ARG A 261 -7.89 7.62 8.90
C ARG A 261 -8.99 8.53 8.37
N PHE A 262 -8.75 9.19 7.24
CA PHE A 262 -9.65 10.23 6.73
C PHE A 262 -10.10 10.01 5.28
N ASN A 263 -11.30 10.44 5.00
CA ASN A 263 -11.93 10.37 3.68
C ASN A 263 -11.65 11.65 2.85
N ASP A 264 -12.25 11.73 1.68
CA ASP A 264 -12.07 12.81 0.69
C ASP A 264 -12.74 14.15 1.05
N LYS A 265 -13.48 14.23 2.19
CA LYS A 265 -13.93 15.52 2.76
C LYS A 265 -12.79 16.32 3.37
N HIS A 266 -11.67 15.66 3.65
CA HIS A 266 -10.50 16.24 4.28
C HIS A 266 -9.25 16.03 3.44
N ASN A 267 -8.27 16.88 3.67
CA ASN A 267 -6.86 16.64 3.36
C ASN A 267 -6.05 16.80 4.64
N SER A 268 -4.77 16.41 4.60
CA SER A 268 -3.90 16.47 5.78
C SER A 268 -3.82 17.88 6.38
N ALA A 269 -3.82 18.92 5.56
CA ALA A 269 -3.75 20.32 6.02
C ALA A 269 -5.03 20.73 6.79
N SER A 270 -6.20 20.37 6.29
CA SER A 270 -7.48 20.68 6.95
C SER A 270 -7.65 19.92 8.27
N LEU A 271 -7.17 18.67 8.31
CA LEU A 271 -7.18 17.87 9.54
C LEU A 271 -6.23 18.42 10.59
N LYS A 272 -5.00 18.77 10.21
CA LYS A 272 -4.04 19.40 11.13
C LYS A 272 -4.64 20.63 11.79
N LYS A 273 -5.26 21.54 11.02
CA LYS A 273 -5.96 22.70 11.55
C LYS A 273 -7.06 22.33 12.55
N THR A 274 -7.85 21.31 12.25
CA THR A 274 -8.93 20.86 13.14
C THR A 274 -8.39 20.26 14.43
N ILE A 275 -7.37 19.42 14.34
CA ILE A 275 -6.67 18.81 15.47
C ILE A 275 -6.06 19.89 16.36
N GLU A 276 -5.27 20.81 15.79
CA GLU A 276 -4.63 21.90 16.51
C GLU A 276 -5.65 22.81 17.20
N LYS A 277 -6.78 23.11 16.54
CA LYS A 277 -7.87 23.89 17.15
C LYS A 277 -8.46 23.19 18.39
N ARG A 278 -8.74 21.86 18.29
CA ARG A 278 -9.27 21.07 19.40
C ARG A 278 -8.28 21.01 20.55
N LEU A 279 -7.01 20.75 20.27
CA LEU A 279 -5.94 20.67 21.26
C LEU A 279 -5.72 22.01 21.97
N LYS A 280 -5.65 23.12 21.23
CA LYS A 280 -5.49 24.46 21.78
C LYS A 280 -6.60 24.83 22.76
N ALA A 281 -7.84 24.48 22.44
CA ALA A 281 -8.99 24.74 23.31
C ALA A 281 -8.94 23.89 24.59
N ALA A 282 -8.50 22.63 24.50
CA ALA A 282 -8.43 21.71 25.65
C ALA A 282 -7.19 21.89 26.53
N ALA A 283 -6.11 22.43 25.99
CA ALA A 283 -4.83 22.60 26.68
C ALA A 283 -4.91 23.53 27.90
N LYS A 284 -5.83 24.52 27.92
CA LYS A 284 -6.03 25.46 29.03
C LYS A 284 -4.71 26.06 29.56
N GLY A 285 -3.79 26.42 28.64
CA GLY A 285 -2.48 26.99 28.97
C GLY A 285 -1.37 25.97 29.24
N ALA A 286 -1.62 24.68 29.21
CA ALA A 286 -0.57 23.66 29.31
C ALA A 286 0.39 23.76 28.12
N ARG A 287 1.68 23.59 28.41
CA ARG A 287 2.74 23.55 27.40
C ARG A 287 2.71 22.18 26.71
N TYR A 288 2.62 22.17 25.38
CA TYR A 288 2.64 20.93 24.59
C TYR A 288 3.37 21.11 23.26
N ARG A 289 3.74 20.00 22.63
CA ARG A 289 4.26 19.89 21.28
C ARG A 289 3.48 18.81 20.53
N LEU A 290 3.23 19.06 19.25
CA LEU A 290 2.55 18.14 18.35
C LEU A 290 3.43 17.91 17.12
N ASP A 291 3.94 16.70 16.99
CA ASP A 291 4.81 16.29 15.89
C ASP A 291 4.01 15.36 14.96
N TYR A 292 3.97 15.68 13.66
CA TYR A 292 3.28 14.88 12.66
C TYR A 292 4.26 14.05 11.84
N GLU A 293 3.90 12.80 11.58
CA GLU A 293 4.55 11.99 10.56
C GLU A 293 4.13 12.44 9.14
N PRO A 294 4.90 12.10 8.10
CA PRO A 294 4.49 12.35 6.72
C PRO A 294 3.11 11.74 6.42
N PRO A 295 2.14 12.54 5.93
CA PRO A 295 0.79 12.06 5.69
C PRO A 295 0.67 11.29 4.38
N SER A 296 -0.35 10.44 4.30
CA SER A 296 -0.86 9.89 3.05
C SER A 296 -2.24 10.47 2.76
N GLU A 297 -2.42 11.10 1.60
CA GLU A 297 -3.71 11.69 1.22
C GLU A 297 -4.71 10.62 0.76
N SER A 298 -5.99 10.86 1.02
CA SER A 298 -7.07 10.05 0.46
C SER A 298 -7.16 10.21 -1.06
N TYR A 299 -7.71 9.21 -1.73
CA TYR A 299 -8.01 9.31 -3.15
C TYR A 299 -9.22 8.47 -3.54
N LEU A 300 -9.83 8.84 -4.66
CA LEU A 300 -10.92 8.12 -5.29
C LEU A 300 -10.76 8.14 -6.81
N THR A 301 -10.67 6.98 -7.42
CA THR A 301 -10.84 6.82 -8.86
C THR A 301 -12.35 6.71 -9.14
N ARG A 302 -12.92 7.73 -9.75
CA ARG A 302 -14.34 7.75 -10.08
C ARG A 302 -14.69 6.64 -11.07
N ARG A 303 -15.89 6.09 -10.91
CA ARG A 303 -16.39 5.09 -11.85
C ARG A 303 -16.45 5.69 -13.27
N GLY A 304 -15.99 4.92 -14.25
CA GLY A 304 -15.89 5.32 -15.64
C GLY A 304 -15.43 4.14 -16.51
N PRO A 305 -15.15 4.37 -17.79
CA PRO A 305 -14.85 3.29 -18.74
C PRO A 305 -13.77 2.30 -18.28
N PHE A 306 -12.72 2.78 -17.61
CA PHE A 306 -11.65 1.93 -17.10
C PHE A 306 -12.12 1.05 -15.94
N VAL A 307 -12.76 1.63 -14.93
CA VAL A 307 -13.28 0.86 -13.78
C VAL A 307 -14.33 -0.15 -14.26
N ASP A 308 -15.22 0.25 -15.15
CA ASP A 308 -16.24 -0.65 -15.71
C ASP A 308 -15.63 -1.80 -16.54
N LEU A 309 -14.53 -1.55 -17.25
CA LEU A 309 -13.76 -2.57 -17.96
C LEU A 309 -13.20 -3.61 -16.97
N VAL A 310 -12.58 -3.15 -15.89
CA VAL A 310 -12.02 -4.04 -14.84
C VAL A 310 -13.14 -4.87 -14.21
N VAL A 311 -14.26 -4.24 -13.84
CA VAL A 311 -15.45 -4.95 -13.30
C VAL A 311 -15.97 -6.01 -14.29
N LYS A 312 -16.07 -5.69 -15.58
CA LYS A 312 -16.51 -6.64 -16.62
C LYS A 312 -15.51 -7.79 -16.83
N ALA A 313 -14.21 -7.52 -16.71
CA ALA A 313 -13.18 -8.56 -16.80
C ALA A 313 -13.26 -9.55 -15.63
N VAL A 314 -13.50 -9.06 -14.42
CA VAL A 314 -13.74 -9.87 -13.22
C VAL A 314 -15.04 -10.66 -13.36
N ALA A 315 -16.14 -10.03 -13.78
CA ALA A 315 -17.45 -10.68 -13.95
C ALA A 315 -17.39 -11.87 -14.94
N ALA A 316 -16.56 -11.76 -15.97
CA ALA A 316 -16.31 -12.87 -16.93
C ALA A 316 -15.58 -14.07 -16.30
N SER A 317 -15.14 -13.98 -15.04
CA SER A 317 -14.60 -15.09 -14.24
C SER A 317 -15.63 -15.67 -13.26
N GLY A 318 -16.91 -15.29 -13.41
CA GLY A 318 -18.01 -15.76 -12.55
C GLY A 318 -18.02 -15.11 -11.16
N VAL A 319 -17.43 -13.93 -11.01
CA VAL A 319 -17.36 -13.20 -9.72
C VAL A 319 -17.99 -11.83 -9.86
N LYS A 320 -18.89 -11.47 -8.95
CA LYS A 320 -19.44 -10.12 -8.84
C LYS A 320 -18.54 -9.27 -7.95
N ALA A 321 -17.84 -8.31 -8.56
CA ALA A 321 -16.97 -7.41 -7.82
C ALA A 321 -17.75 -6.33 -7.06
N ALA A 322 -17.37 -6.10 -5.81
CA ALA A 322 -17.73 -4.90 -5.05
C ALA A 322 -16.65 -3.83 -5.27
N LEU A 323 -17.06 -2.58 -5.51
CA LEU A 323 -16.17 -1.43 -5.49
C LEU A 323 -16.03 -0.93 -4.05
N SER A 324 -14.80 -0.71 -3.60
CA SER A 324 -14.53 -0.40 -2.19
C SER A 324 -13.41 0.62 -2.04
N THR A 325 -13.46 1.36 -0.93
CA THR A 325 -12.42 2.31 -0.49
C THR A 325 -11.85 1.95 0.90
N SER A 326 -12.24 0.79 1.43
CA SER A 326 -11.82 0.32 2.75
C SER A 326 -10.40 -0.25 2.74
N GLY A 327 -9.81 -0.46 3.93
CA GLY A 327 -8.51 -1.09 4.14
C GLY A 327 -7.37 -0.12 4.38
N GLY A 328 -6.16 -0.67 4.36
CA GLY A 328 -4.91 0.05 4.52
C GLY A 328 -4.58 0.96 3.34
N THR A 329 -3.39 1.56 3.36
CA THR A 329 -2.88 2.36 2.23
C THR A 329 -2.18 1.44 1.21
N SER A 330 -1.89 1.94 0.03
CA SER A 330 -1.11 1.27 -1.00
C SER A 330 -0.39 2.32 -1.85
N ASP A 331 0.53 1.90 -2.69
CA ASP A 331 1.25 2.80 -3.61
C ASP A 331 0.36 3.46 -4.67
N ALA A 332 -0.90 3.01 -4.81
CA ALA A 332 -1.91 3.74 -5.55
C ALA A 332 -2.05 5.21 -5.10
N ARG A 333 -1.74 5.51 -3.82
CA ARG A 333 -1.68 6.89 -3.27
C ARG A 333 -0.74 7.83 -4.03
N PHE A 334 0.32 7.31 -4.63
CA PHE A 334 1.25 8.08 -5.45
C PHE A 334 0.83 8.10 -6.92
N ILE A 335 0.39 6.93 -7.44
CA ILE A 335 0.03 6.72 -8.85
C ILE A 335 -1.19 7.56 -9.25
N LYS A 336 -2.14 7.76 -8.33
CA LYS A 336 -3.34 8.61 -8.55
C LYS A 336 -3.05 10.01 -9.09
N ASN A 337 -1.85 10.53 -8.85
CA ASN A 337 -1.44 11.85 -9.32
C ASN A 337 -0.97 11.85 -10.79
N TYR A 338 -0.89 10.67 -11.41
CA TYR A 338 -0.44 10.47 -12.78
C TYR A 338 -1.54 9.92 -13.68
N CYS A 339 -2.37 9.01 -13.18
CA CYS A 339 -3.49 8.43 -13.92
C CYS A 339 -4.53 7.81 -12.97
N PRO A 340 -5.76 7.54 -13.44
CA PRO A 340 -6.72 6.71 -12.74
C PRO A 340 -6.14 5.35 -12.38
N VAL A 341 -6.33 4.92 -11.12
CA VAL A 341 -5.74 3.69 -10.59
C VAL A 341 -6.78 2.89 -9.81
N VAL A 342 -6.72 1.58 -9.91
CA VAL A 342 -7.47 0.63 -9.08
C VAL A 342 -6.53 -0.39 -8.46
N ASP A 343 -6.86 -0.90 -7.27
CA ASP A 343 -6.15 -2.05 -6.71
C ASP A 343 -7.00 -3.31 -6.97
N LEU A 344 -6.35 -4.36 -7.46
CA LEU A 344 -6.97 -5.65 -7.72
C LEU A 344 -5.91 -6.76 -7.58
N GLY A 345 -6.09 -7.65 -6.62
CA GLY A 345 -5.16 -8.75 -6.39
C GLY A 345 -5.78 -9.96 -5.70
N LEU A 346 -4.94 -10.72 -5.04
CA LEU A 346 -5.27 -11.98 -4.38
C LEU A 346 -6.13 -11.76 -3.12
N VAL A 347 -6.55 -12.87 -2.51
CA VAL A 347 -7.19 -12.88 -1.19
C VAL A 347 -6.13 -12.64 -0.13
N GLY A 348 -6.33 -11.63 0.72
CA GLY A 348 -5.35 -11.15 1.69
C GLY A 348 -5.44 -11.80 3.08
N ASN A 349 -6.16 -12.91 3.26
CA ASN A 349 -6.47 -13.45 4.59
C ASN A 349 -5.25 -13.93 5.39
N THR A 350 -4.13 -14.24 4.72
CA THR A 350 -2.90 -14.75 5.35
C THR A 350 -1.73 -13.77 5.27
N MET A 351 -1.94 -12.58 4.67
CA MET A 351 -0.88 -11.57 4.55
C MET A 351 -0.30 -11.21 5.93
N HIS A 352 1.02 -11.05 6.00
CA HIS A 352 1.80 -10.74 7.19
C HIS A 352 1.75 -11.81 8.31
N GLN A 353 1.04 -12.93 8.12
CA GLN A 353 0.95 -14.03 9.09
C GLN A 353 2.09 -15.04 8.89
N ILE A 354 2.31 -15.88 9.91
CA ILE A 354 3.10 -17.10 9.79
C ILE A 354 2.35 -18.05 8.85
N ASP A 355 3.07 -18.82 8.05
CA ASP A 355 2.51 -19.70 7.01
C ASP A 355 1.62 -18.96 6.00
N GLU A 356 2.01 -17.73 5.65
CA GLU A 356 1.39 -16.99 4.55
C GLU A 356 1.33 -17.84 3.29
N HIS A 357 0.17 -17.91 2.67
CA HIS A 357 -0.04 -18.77 1.50
C HIS A 357 -1.18 -18.26 0.60
N VAL A 358 -1.20 -18.77 -0.61
CA VAL A 358 -2.30 -18.58 -1.56
C VAL A 358 -2.66 -19.89 -2.25
N PRO A 359 -3.95 -20.18 -2.52
CA PRO A 359 -4.35 -21.29 -3.35
C PRO A 359 -3.78 -21.17 -4.78
N LEU A 360 -3.30 -22.27 -5.33
CA LEU A 360 -2.78 -22.29 -6.73
C LEU A 360 -3.85 -21.88 -7.73
N GLU A 361 -5.11 -22.26 -7.49
CA GLU A 361 -6.24 -21.84 -8.33
C GLU A 361 -6.47 -20.33 -8.34
N ASP A 362 -6.17 -19.65 -7.23
CA ASP A 362 -6.32 -18.19 -7.11
C ASP A 362 -5.26 -17.45 -7.92
N LEU A 363 -4.02 -17.95 -7.96
CA LEU A 363 -2.97 -17.44 -8.86
C LEU A 363 -3.41 -17.57 -10.32
N GLN A 364 -3.92 -18.75 -10.70
CA GLN A 364 -4.40 -19.01 -12.07
C GLN A 364 -5.62 -18.14 -12.41
N ARG A 365 -6.54 -17.95 -11.46
CA ARG A 365 -7.73 -17.11 -11.64
C ARG A 365 -7.35 -15.65 -11.85
N LEU A 366 -6.44 -15.13 -11.00
CA LEU A 366 -5.96 -13.75 -11.12
C LEU A 366 -5.24 -13.52 -12.45
N THR A 367 -4.40 -14.47 -12.87
CA THR A 367 -3.73 -14.44 -14.19
C THR A 367 -4.76 -14.33 -15.33
N LYS A 368 -5.83 -15.14 -15.29
CA LYS A 368 -6.90 -15.08 -16.29
C LYS A 368 -7.63 -13.74 -16.27
N ILE A 369 -7.86 -13.15 -15.09
CA ILE A 369 -8.50 -11.83 -14.96
C ILE A 369 -7.58 -10.75 -15.55
N TYR A 370 -6.30 -10.71 -15.19
CA TYR A 370 -5.35 -9.74 -15.73
C TYR A 370 -5.20 -9.85 -17.25
N ARG A 371 -5.14 -11.07 -17.77
CA ARG A 371 -5.11 -11.28 -19.22
C ARG A 371 -6.35 -10.71 -19.92
N ARG A 372 -7.56 -10.95 -19.38
CA ARG A 372 -8.80 -10.38 -19.92
C ARG A 372 -8.81 -8.85 -19.84
N ILE A 373 -8.24 -8.28 -18.78
CA ILE A 373 -8.09 -6.83 -18.66
C ILE A 373 -7.19 -6.32 -19.79
N LEU A 374 -6.03 -6.92 -20.01
CA LEU A 374 -5.12 -6.55 -21.10
C LEU A 374 -5.83 -6.62 -22.47
N GLU A 375 -6.47 -7.76 -22.79
CA GLU A 375 -7.17 -7.96 -24.07
C GLU A 375 -8.28 -6.90 -24.26
N LYS A 376 -9.12 -6.69 -23.26
CA LYS A 376 -10.22 -5.71 -23.34
C LYS A 376 -9.73 -4.27 -23.34
N TYR A 377 -8.65 -3.96 -22.61
CA TYR A 377 -8.08 -2.63 -22.52
C TYR A 377 -7.58 -2.14 -23.88
N PHE A 378 -6.75 -2.93 -24.54
CA PHE A 378 -6.24 -2.58 -25.86
C PHE A 378 -7.29 -2.65 -26.98
N ALA A 379 -8.36 -3.43 -26.79
CA ALA A 379 -9.51 -3.40 -27.71
C ALA A 379 -10.36 -2.13 -27.54
N ALA A 380 -10.53 -1.64 -26.31
CA ALA A 380 -11.44 -0.52 -26.01
C ALA A 380 -10.78 0.85 -26.10
N PHE A 381 -9.50 0.96 -25.75
CA PHE A 381 -8.79 2.24 -25.65
C PHE A 381 -7.78 2.46 -26.79
N ALA A 382 -7.52 1.46 -27.66
CA ALA A 382 -6.68 1.69 -28.82
C ALA A 382 -7.25 2.85 -29.66
N VAL A 383 -6.47 3.92 -29.78
CA VAL A 383 -6.82 5.00 -30.70
C VAL A 383 -6.75 4.43 -32.11
N SER A 384 -7.86 4.50 -32.85
CA SER A 384 -7.84 4.20 -34.27
C SER A 384 -6.74 5.04 -34.92
N ALA A 385 -5.74 4.37 -35.50
CA ALA A 385 -4.79 5.05 -36.37
C ALA A 385 -5.60 5.72 -37.49
N ARG A 386 -5.87 6.98 -37.41
CA ARG A 386 -6.30 7.83 -38.52
C ARG A 386 -5.10 8.48 -39.13
#